data_f4ed16642d0536dff6b82bca8584312b
#
_entry.id   f4ed16642d0536dff6b82bca8584312b
#
_cell.length_a   1.000
_cell.length_b   1.000
_cell.length_c   1.000
_cell.angle_alpha   90.00
_cell.angle_beta   90.00
_cell.angle_gamma   90.00
#
_symmetry.space_group_name_H-M   'P 1'
#
loop_
_entity.id
_entity.type
_entity.pdbx_description
1 polymer ?
#
loop_
_entity_poly.entity_id
_entity_poly.type
_entity_poly.pdbx_seq_one_letter_code
_entity_poly.pdbx_strand_id
1 'polypeptide(L)'
;MSPPRGPGWSIALLALGVSLTTPFWYDGALRLLGLSTAIIQAQREDALAITRHERKLRDVEQRLGTAQSQLTRAQADLTQAARRQEETAAWTRVMILARLSEVLRRGQPFGPELAMARGAGAVSGDLMPLLERVSPYAPIGVPTMADLASDFRRVTDPVLRPSRGLNPLAWAATVISWTPFARPAPDLDPGRAALRDAGERVQMGDIMGAATRLRPVNGPMATLMAGWIADTDARAAADLLNARVDAMLRAGQR
;
A
#
# COMPACT_ATOMS: atom_id res chain seq x y z
N MET A 1 -46.60 41.15 -87.55
CA MET A 1 -47.29 40.61 -86.43
C MET A 1 -47.21 41.59 -85.26
N SER A 2 -48.28 42.34 -85.05
CA SER A 2 -48.35 43.33 -83.97
C SER A 2 -48.81 42.66 -82.68
N PRO A 3 -48.19 42.90 -81.54
CA PRO A 3 -48.64 42.26 -80.23
C PRO A 3 -49.95 42.91 -79.79
N PRO A 4 -50.88 42.17 -79.18
CA PRO A 4 -52.13 42.67 -78.70
C PRO A 4 -51.88 43.59 -77.48
N ARG A 5 -52.28 44.86 -77.67
CA ARG A 5 -52.37 45.85 -76.60
C ARG A 5 -53.66 45.62 -75.84
N GLY A 6 -53.64 44.75 -74.86
CA GLY A 6 -54.74 44.55 -73.88
C GLY A 6 -54.58 45.48 -72.67
N PRO A 7 -55.68 45.93 -72.06
CA PRO A 7 -55.67 46.88 -70.93
C PRO A 7 -54.92 46.35 -69.67
N GLY A 8 -54.58 45.01 -69.62
CA GLY A 8 -53.86 44.40 -68.51
C GLY A 8 -52.39 44.90 -68.38
N TRP A 9 -51.73 45.33 -69.43
CA TRP A 9 -50.32 45.79 -69.34
C TRP A 9 -50.20 47.17 -68.64
N SER A 10 -51.20 48.01 -68.75
CA SER A 10 -51.23 49.31 -68.07
C SER A 10 -51.37 49.11 -66.52
N ILE A 11 -52.17 48.19 -66.15
CA ILE A 11 -52.37 47.88 -64.70
C ILE A 11 -51.11 47.21 -64.10
N ALA A 12 -50.47 46.32 -64.87
CA ALA A 12 -49.22 45.68 -64.40
C ALA A 12 -48.08 46.65 -64.23
N LEU A 13 -47.93 47.63 -65.18
CA LEU A 13 -46.92 48.67 -65.04
C LEU A 13 -47.21 49.65 -63.91
N LEU A 14 -48.47 49.98 -63.66
CA LEU A 14 -48.90 50.82 -62.57
C LEU A 14 -48.69 50.10 -61.18
N ALA A 15 -48.96 48.79 -61.09
CA ALA A 15 -48.71 47.98 -59.95
C ALA A 15 -47.17 47.85 -59.68
N LEU A 16 -46.38 47.68 -60.74
CA LEU A 16 -44.91 47.61 -60.59
C LEU A 16 -44.34 48.99 -60.20
N GLY A 17 -44.85 50.08 -60.72
CA GLY A 17 -44.44 51.43 -60.35
C GLY A 17 -44.76 51.75 -58.87
N VAL A 18 -45.95 51.35 -58.42
CA VAL A 18 -46.34 51.52 -57.00
C VAL A 18 -45.48 50.63 -56.11
N SER A 19 -45.18 49.38 -56.49
CA SER A 19 -44.34 48.46 -55.71
C SER A 19 -42.87 48.97 -55.58
N LEU A 20 -42.33 49.56 -56.57
CA LEU A 20 -40.98 50.12 -56.57
C LEU A 20 -40.86 51.47 -55.84
N THR A 21 -41.96 52.24 -55.76
CA THR A 21 -41.94 53.56 -55.05
C THR A 21 -42.45 53.47 -53.62
N THR A 22 -43.05 52.33 -53.23
CA THR A 22 -43.60 52.12 -51.81
C THR A 22 -42.56 52.41 -50.74
N PRO A 23 -41.32 51.95 -50.77
CA PRO A 23 -40.36 52.29 -49.75
C PRO A 23 -40.11 53.78 -49.62
N PHE A 24 -40.12 54.51 -50.73
CA PHE A 24 -39.85 55.95 -50.71
C PHE A 24 -41.02 56.79 -50.18
N TRP A 25 -42.22 56.43 -50.51
CA TRP A 25 -43.45 57.07 -50.00
C TRP A 25 -43.74 56.68 -48.54
N TYR A 26 -43.47 55.50 -48.20
CA TYR A 26 -43.67 55.00 -46.83
C TYR A 26 -42.79 55.79 -45.85
N ASP A 27 -41.55 55.98 -46.16
CA ASP A 27 -40.62 56.76 -45.32
C ASP A 27 -41.03 58.29 -45.31
N GLY A 28 -41.49 58.81 -46.38
CA GLY A 28 -42.02 60.20 -46.48
C GLY A 28 -43.30 60.36 -45.64
N ALA A 29 -44.24 59.43 -45.76
CA ALA A 29 -45.49 59.48 -45.01
C ALA A 29 -45.27 59.23 -43.48
N LEU A 30 -44.37 58.39 -43.13
CA LEU A 30 -43.97 58.12 -41.68
C LEU A 30 -43.28 59.40 -41.10
N ARG A 31 -42.50 60.12 -41.91
CA ARG A 31 -41.88 61.37 -41.45
C ARG A 31 -42.91 62.45 -41.20
N LEU A 32 -43.91 62.57 -42.09
CA LEU A 32 -45.00 63.50 -41.97
C LEU A 32 -45.92 63.28 -40.76
N LEU A 33 -46.06 62.00 -40.37
CA LEU A 33 -46.87 61.62 -39.22
C LEU A 33 -46.06 61.57 -37.87
N GLY A 34 -44.79 61.98 -37.90
CA GLY A 34 -43.92 61.93 -36.73
C GLY A 34 -43.61 60.53 -36.19
N LEU A 35 -44.15 59.48 -36.80
CA LEU A 35 -43.98 58.10 -36.41
C LEU A 35 -42.62 57.52 -36.78
N SER A 36 -41.97 58.09 -37.79
CA SER A 36 -40.65 57.62 -38.25
C SER A 36 -39.55 57.83 -37.20
N THR A 37 -39.67 58.95 -36.45
CA THR A 37 -38.69 59.22 -35.37
C THR A 37 -38.84 58.29 -34.20
N ALA A 38 -40.05 57.94 -33.81
CA ALA A 38 -40.35 57.03 -32.73
C ALA A 38 -39.91 55.60 -33.08
N ILE A 39 -40.19 55.14 -34.32
CA ILE A 39 -39.77 53.79 -34.77
C ILE A 39 -38.24 53.71 -34.87
N ILE A 40 -37.58 54.71 -35.39
CA ILE A 40 -36.10 54.74 -35.52
C ILE A 40 -35.46 54.80 -34.11
N GLN A 41 -36.07 55.53 -33.18
CA GLN A 41 -35.59 55.57 -31.79
C GLN A 41 -35.77 54.23 -31.10
N ALA A 42 -36.94 53.58 -31.21
CA ALA A 42 -37.19 52.24 -30.69
C ALA A 42 -36.20 51.20 -31.27
N GLN A 43 -35.96 51.21 -32.59
CA GLN A 43 -34.96 50.32 -33.22
C GLN A 43 -33.52 50.56 -32.74
N ARG A 44 -33.17 51.83 -32.45
CA ARG A 44 -31.86 52.17 -31.88
C ARG A 44 -31.71 51.69 -30.43
N GLU A 45 -32.76 51.81 -29.64
CA GLU A 45 -32.80 51.36 -28.25
C GLU A 45 -32.68 49.81 -28.20
N ASP A 46 -33.42 49.10 -29.08
CA ASP A 46 -33.35 47.68 -29.21
C ASP A 46 -31.94 47.23 -29.67
N ALA A 47 -31.34 47.90 -30.65
CA ALA A 47 -29.97 47.60 -31.12
C ALA A 47 -28.94 47.82 -29.97
N LEU A 48 -29.12 48.89 -29.18
CA LEU A 48 -28.26 49.13 -28.03
C LEU A 48 -28.50 48.11 -26.91
N ALA A 49 -29.73 47.65 -26.71
CA ALA A 49 -30.04 46.59 -25.78
C ALA A 49 -29.41 45.24 -26.21
N ILE A 50 -29.53 44.89 -27.46
CA ILE A 50 -28.88 43.69 -28.06
C ILE A 50 -27.36 43.74 -27.84
N THR A 51 -26.73 44.85 -28.20
CA THR A 51 -25.27 44.99 -28.00
C THR A 51 -24.83 44.94 -26.57
N ARG A 52 -25.64 45.42 -25.62
CA ARG A 52 -25.40 45.28 -24.15
C ARG A 52 -25.54 43.82 -23.72
N HIS A 53 -26.53 43.08 -24.22
CA HIS A 53 -26.71 41.67 -23.92
C HIS A 53 -25.58 40.83 -24.50
N GLU A 54 -25.15 41.08 -25.71
CA GLU A 54 -24.00 40.40 -26.32
C GLU A 54 -22.71 40.63 -25.53
N ARG A 55 -22.47 41.85 -25.04
CA ARG A 55 -21.32 42.13 -24.17
C ARG A 55 -21.39 41.36 -22.86
N LYS A 56 -22.58 41.32 -22.22
CA LYS A 56 -22.80 40.56 -20.99
C LYS A 56 -22.60 39.05 -21.23
N LEU A 57 -23.10 38.52 -22.33
CA LEU A 57 -22.90 37.11 -22.69
C LEU A 57 -21.42 36.80 -22.86
N ARG A 58 -20.67 37.62 -23.58
CA ARG A 58 -19.21 37.42 -23.75
C ARG A 58 -18.47 37.51 -22.39
N ASP A 59 -18.84 38.43 -21.51
CA ASP A 59 -18.26 38.54 -20.19
C ASP A 59 -18.54 37.27 -19.35
N VAL A 60 -19.78 36.76 -19.40
CA VAL A 60 -20.17 35.51 -18.72
C VAL A 60 -19.42 34.31 -19.31
N GLU A 61 -19.35 34.20 -20.62
CA GLU A 61 -18.60 33.13 -21.30
C GLU A 61 -17.11 33.16 -20.94
N GLN A 62 -16.51 34.33 -20.88
CA GLN A 62 -15.12 34.50 -20.46
C GLN A 62 -14.91 34.10 -19.01
N ARG A 63 -15.83 34.50 -18.09
CA ARG A 63 -15.79 34.11 -16.69
C ARG A 63 -15.98 32.60 -16.52
N LEU A 64 -16.88 32.01 -17.28
CA LEU A 64 -17.13 30.58 -17.28
C LEU A 64 -15.88 29.81 -17.75
N GLY A 65 -15.26 30.23 -18.84
CA GLY A 65 -14.01 29.66 -19.33
C GLY A 65 -12.86 29.78 -18.31
N THR A 66 -12.77 30.93 -17.63
CA THR A 66 -11.78 31.13 -16.58
C THR A 66 -12.07 30.24 -15.38
N ALA A 67 -13.31 30.13 -14.93
CA ALA A 67 -13.71 29.27 -13.83
C ALA A 67 -13.48 27.79 -14.15
N GLN A 68 -13.79 27.34 -15.36
CA GLN A 68 -13.51 25.99 -15.82
C GLN A 68 -12.01 25.68 -15.80
N SER A 69 -11.18 26.62 -16.29
CA SER A 69 -9.72 26.44 -16.28
C SER A 69 -9.15 26.40 -14.86
N GLN A 70 -9.71 27.19 -13.93
CA GLN A 70 -9.34 27.15 -12.51
C GLN A 70 -9.74 25.84 -11.86
N LEU A 71 -10.94 25.32 -12.13
CA LEU A 71 -11.41 24.02 -11.62
C LEU A 71 -10.52 22.89 -12.10
N THR A 72 -10.18 22.87 -13.38
CA THR A 72 -9.29 21.84 -13.95
C THR A 72 -7.90 21.88 -13.31
N ARG A 73 -7.35 23.07 -13.07
CA ARG A 73 -6.07 23.21 -12.37
C ARG A 73 -6.16 22.75 -10.93
N ALA A 74 -7.20 23.17 -10.20
CA ALA A 74 -7.42 22.75 -8.81
C ALA A 74 -7.58 21.23 -8.68
N GLN A 75 -8.28 20.59 -9.62
CA GLN A 75 -8.39 19.12 -9.67
C GLN A 75 -7.05 18.45 -9.94
N ALA A 76 -6.24 18.99 -10.84
CA ALA A 76 -4.89 18.50 -11.11
C ALA A 76 -3.99 18.63 -9.87
N ASP A 77 -4.05 19.77 -9.19
CA ASP A 77 -3.28 20.03 -7.97
C ASP A 77 -3.69 19.09 -6.83
N LEU A 78 -4.99 18.84 -6.65
CA LEU A 78 -5.51 17.91 -5.65
C LEU A 78 -5.07 16.47 -5.93
N THR A 79 -5.13 16.03 -7.20
CA THR A 79 -4.67 14.69 -7.59
C THR A 79 -3.17 14.54 -7.38
N GLN A 80 -2.40 15.57 -7.68
CA GLN A 80 -0.96 15.55 -7.43
C GLN A 80 -0.63 15.55 -5.93
N ALA A 81 -1.34 16.35 -5.14
CA ALA A 81 -1.18 16.37 -3.68
C ALA A 81 -1.52 15.01 -3.06
N ALA A 82 -2.62 14.38 -3.49
CA ALA A 82 -3.01 13.04 -3.05
C ALA A 82 -1.94 11.99 -3.36
N ARG A 83 -1.38 12.01 -4.59
CA ARG A 83 -0.26 11.11 -4.95
C ARG A 83 0.97 11.32 -4.08
N ARG A 84 1.38 12.57 -3.85
CA ARG A 84 2.53 12.87 -2.97
C ARG A 84 2.28 12.40 -1.54
N GLN A 85 1.07 12.56 -1.04
CA GLN A 85 0.69 12.09 0.29
C GLN A 85 0.74 10.56 0.37
N GLU A 86 0.26 9.85 -0.65
CA GLU A 86 0.32 8.40 -0.74
C GLU A 86 1.76 7.89 -0.82
N GLU A 87 2.61 8.51 -1.62
CA GLU A 87 4.05 8.22 -1.71
C GLU A 87 4.74 8.43 -0.35
N THR A 88 4.46 9.55 0.32
CA THR A 88 5.02 9.83 1.65
C THR A 88 4.56 8.81 2.68
N ALA A 89 3.28 8.42 2.66
CA ALA A 89 2.76 7.38 3.54
C ALA A 89 3.39 6.01 3.25
N ALA A 90 3.62 5.67 1.98
CA ALA A 90 4.30 4.43 1.58
C ALA A 90 5.74 4.40 2.10
N TRP A 91 6.50 5.48 1.92
CA TRP A 91 7.86 5.62 2.47
C TRP A 91 7.89 5.51 3.99
N THR A 92 6.95 6.14 4.69
CA THR A 92 6.84 6.05 6.14
C THR A 92 6.62 4.61 6.60
N ARG A 93 5.74 3.86 5.93
CA ARG A 93 5.51 2.43 6.23
C ARG A 93 6.78 1.60 6.04
N VAL A 94 7.49 1.83 4.96
CA VAL A 94 8.76 1.16 4.65
C VAL A 94 9.81 1.45 5.73
N MET A 95 9.95 2.70 6.17
CA MET A 95 10.89 3.09 7.22
C MET A 95 10.55 2.44 8.57
N ILE A 96 9.26 2.36 8.92
CA ILE A 96 8.82 1.69 10.14
C ILE A 96 9.16 0.19 10.10
N LEU A 97 8.90 -0.47 8.96
CA LEU A 97 9.24 -1.89 8.78
C LEU A 97 10.76 -2.12 8.81
N ALA A 98 11.55 -1.25 8.20
CA ALA A 98 13.01 -1.32 8.25
C ALA A 98 13.51 -1.19 9.69
N ARG A 99 12.95 -0.27 10.48
CA ARG A 99 13.28 -0.09 11.89
C ARG A 99 12.92 -1.34 12.71
N LEU A 100 11.72 -1.88 12.52
CA LEU A 100 11.29 -3.11 13.16
C LEU A 100 12.22 -4.29 12.81
N SER A 101 12.56 -4.45 11.54
CA SER A 101 13.50 -5.47 11.06
C SER A 101 14.86 -5.38 11.74
N GLU A 102 15.39 -4.16 11.90
CA GLU A 102 16.68 -3.93 12.54
C GLU A 102 16.67 -4.32 14.02
N VAL A 103 15.62 -3.98 14.76
CA VAL A 103 15.47 -4.34 16.18
C VAL A 103 15.30 -5.85 16.34
N LEU A 104 14.54 -6.50 15.47
CA LEU A 104 14.37 -7.97 15.45
C LEU A 104 15.69 -8.71 15.19
N ARG A 105 16.55 -8.19 14.28
CA ARG A 105 17.87 -8.77 14.01
C ARG A 105 18.76 -8.75 15.25
N ARG A 106 18.67 -7.68 16.04
CA ARG A 106 19.48 -7.50 17.27
C ARG A 106 18.94 -8.28 18.46
N GLY A 107 17.76 -8.85 18.36
CA GLY A 107 17.11 -9.54 19.49
C GLY A 107 16.67 -8.61 20.61
N GLN A 108 16.50 -7.31 20.32
CA GLN A 108 16.10 -6.31 21.31
C GLN A 108 14.56 -6.28 21.47
N PRO A 109 14.06 -5.77 22.62
CA PRO A 109 12.63 -5.48 22.77
C PRO A 109 12.13 -4.55 21.66
N PHE A 110 10.99 -4.86 21.05
CA PHE A 110 10.44 -4.16 19.87
C PHE A 110 8.96 -3.78 20.01
N GLY A 111 8.46 -3.73 21.24
CA GLY A 111 7.07 -3.35 21.52
C GLY A 111 6.64 -2.03 20.88
N PRO A 112 7.39 -0.93 21.03
CA PRO A 112 7.10 0.35 20.40
C PRO A 112 7.08 0.28 18.87
N GLU A 113 8.06 -0.37 18.26
CA GLU A 113 8.17 -0.54 16.80
C GLU A 113 7.00 -1.37 16.26
N LEU A 114 6.59 -2.41 16.98
CA LEU A 114 5.43 -3.23 16.65
C LEU A 114 4.14 -2.41 16.68
N ALA A 115 3.96 -1.57 17.73
CA ALA A 115 2.80 -0.70 17.84
C ALA A 115 2.76 0.32 16.70
N MET A 116 3.90 0.94 16.36
CA MET A 116 4.01 1.84 15.21
C MET A 116 3.69 1.14 13.90
N ALA A 117 4.20 -0.06 13.67
CA ALA A 117 3.95 -0.84 12.45
C ALA A 117 2.46 -1.18 12.27
N ARG A 118 1.78 -1.54 13.35
CA ARG A 118 0.33 -1.78 13.37
C ARG A 118 -0.46 -0.48 13.14
N GLY A 119 -0.12 0.59 13.84
CA GLY A 119 -0.80 1.89 13.75
C GLY A 119 -0.68 2.55 12.39
N ALA A 120 0.45 2.42 11.73
CA ALA A 120 0.68 2.94 10.38
C ALA A 120 0.06 2.08 9.27
N GLY A 121 -0.56 0.94 9.59
CA GLY A 121 -1.04 -0.01 8.59
C GLY A 121 0.09 -0.55 7.70
N ALA A 122 1.32 -0.57 8.24
CA ALA A 122 2.49 -1.05 7.50
C ALA A 122 2.49 -2.58 7.36
N VAL A 123 1.72 -3.26 8.20
CA VAL A 123 1.62 -4.71 8.25
C VAL A 123 0.33 -5.14 7.57
N SER A 124 0.45 -5.77 6.41
CA SER A 124 -0.68 -6.30 5.64
C SER A 124 -0.31 -7.63 4.98
N GLY A 125 -1.33 -8.42 4.64
CA GLY A 125 -1.15 -9.67 3.89
C GLY A 125 -0.20 -10.65 4.58
N ASP A 126 0.83 -11.08 3.87
CA ASP A 126 1.76 -12.14 4.28
C ASP A 126 2.61 -11.81 5.52
N LEU A 127 2.72 -10.55 5.91
CA LEU A 127 3.50 -10.14 7.08
C LEU A 127 2.74 -10.35 8.39
N MET A 128 1.40 -10.32 8.37
CA MET A 128 0.58 -10.42 9.57
C MET A 128 0.82 -11.72 10.34
N PRO A 129 0.75 -12.92 9.73
CA PRO A 129 0.96 -14.17 10.46
C PRO A 129 2.39 -14.31 11.02
N LEU A 130 3.39 -13.73 10.36
CA LEU A 130 4.76 -13.69 10.88
C LEU A 130 4.85 -12.79 12.11
N LEU A 131 4.22 -11.63 12.03
CA LEU A 131 4.21 -10.66 13.11
C LEU A 131 3.46 -11.20 14.36
N GLU A 132 2.38 -11.94 14.17
CA GLU A 132 1.65 -12.60 15.26
C GLU A 132 2.52 -13.61 15.99
N ARG A 133 3.33 -14.38 15.28
CA ARG A 133 4.26 -15.36 15.88
C ARG A 133 5.36 -14.71 16.73
N VAL A 134 5.88 -13.55 16.30
CA VAL A 134 6.92 -12.84 17.07
C VAL A 134 6.35 -11.89 18.12
N SER A 135 5.07 -11.55 18.04
CA SER A 135 4.40 -10.61 18.96
C SER A 135 4.55 -10.94 20.45
N PRO A 136 4.49 -12.21 20.90
CA PRO A 136 4.71 -12.54 22.32
C PRO A 136 6.09 -12.14 22.84
N TYR A 137 7.07 -12.04 21.95
CA TYR A 137 8.45 -11.65 22.26
C TYR A 137 8.68 -10.14 22.24
N ALA A 138 7.68 -9.33 21.93
CA ALA A 138 7.83 -7.88 21.80
C ALA A 138 8.43 -7.19 23.05
N PRO A 139 8.08 -7.59 24.31
CA PRO A 139 8.66 -6.95 25.50
C PRO A 139 10.07 -7.42 25.83
N ILE A 140 10.49 -8.60 25.39
CA ILE A 140 11.79 -9.20 25.76
C ILE A 140 12.78 -9.28 24.61
N GLY A 141 12.30 -9.23 23.36
CA GLY A 141 13.09 -9.48 22.15
C GLY A 141 13.04 -10.95 21.71
N VAL A 142 13.22 -11.18 20.41
CA VAL A 142 13.36 -12.55 19.85
C VAL A 142 14.78 -13.03 20.09
N PRO A 143 14.99 -14.23 20.64
CA PRO A 143 16.35 -14.75 20.90
C PRO A 143 17.19 -14.77 19.61
N THR A 144 18.47 -14.43 19.74
CA THR A 144 19.42 -14.57 18.63
C THR A 144 19.84 -16.03 18.43
N MET A 145 20.47 -16.34 17.31
CA MET A 145 21.02 -17.69 17.09
C MET A 145 22.04 -18.10 18.14
N ALA A 146 22.82 -17.14 18.66
CA ALA A 146 23.79 -17.36 19.72
C ALA A 146 23.09 -17.67 21.05
N ASP A 147 22.02 -16.94 21.38
CA ASP A 147 21.22 -17.19 22.57
C ASP A 147 20.60 -18.58 22.51
N LEU A 148 19.98 -18.95 21.37
CA LEU A 148 19.38 -20.27 21.16
C LEU A 148 20.41 -21.40 21.32
N ALA A 149 21.61 -21.23 20.78
CA ALA A 149 22.69 -22.22 20.96
C ALA A 149 23.15 -22.32 22.44
N SER A 150 23.23 -21.23 23.14
CA SER A 150 23.56 -21.18 24.57
C SER A 150 22.47 -21.84 25.43
N ASP A 151 21.20 -21.50 25.16
CA ASP A 151 20.05 -22.03 25.88
C ASP A 151 19.88 -23.53 25.63
N PHE A 152 20.12 -24.00 24.43
CA PHE A 152 20.16 -25.42 24.12
C PHE A 152 21.11 -26.17 25.05
N ARG A 153 22.36 -25.69 25.13
CA ARG A 153 23.37 -26.30 26.01
C ARG A 153 22.95 -26.28 27.46
N ARG A 154 22.43 -25.15 27.97
CA ARG A 154 21.97 -25.01 29.36
C ARG A 154 20.90 -26.00 29.70
N VAL A 155 19.95 -26.25 28.79
CA VAL A 155 18.85 -27.18 29.01
C VAL A 155 19.30 -28.64 28.88
N THR A 156 20.22 -28.92 27.94
CA THR A 156 20.58 -30.32 27.61
C THR A 156 21.76 -30.84 28.42
N ASP A 157 22.70 -30.01 28.87
CA ASP A 157 23.85 -30.42 29.65
C ASP A 157 23.51 -31.29 30.89
N PRO A 158 22.50 -30.94 31.72
CA PRO A 158 22.12 -31.75 32.89
C PRO A 158 21.61 -33.12 32.50
N VAL A 159 20.98 -33.24 31.32
CA VAL A 159 20.38 -34.50 30.82
C VAL A 159 21.41 -35.41 30.18
N LEU A 160 22.36 -34.83 29.44
CA LEU A 160 23.39 -35.57 28.70
C LEU A 160 24.59 -35.93 29.56
N ARG A 161 24.90 -35.16 30.61
CA ARG A 161 25.95 -35.53 31.55
C ARG A 161 25.48 -36.71 32.38
N PRO A 162 26.21 -37.82 32.41
CA PRO A 162 25.89 -38.88 33.34
C PRO A 162 25.92 -38.32 34.75
N SER A 163 24.82 -38.51 35.49
CA SER A 163 24.78 -38.19 36.90
C SER A 163 25.97 -38.89 37.60
N ARG A 164 26.94 -38.08 38.05
CA ARG A 164 28.06 -38.55 38.84
C ARG A 164 27.56 -38.95 40.27
N GLY A 165 26.39 -39.54 40.32
CA GLY A 165 25.95 -40.25 41.54
C GLY A 165 26.87 -41.44 41.72
N LEU A 166 27.31 -41.65 42.98
CA LEU A 166 28.11 -42.77 43.45
C LEU A 166 27.34 -44.10 43.32
N ASN A 167 26.84 -44.38 42.13
CA ASN A 167 26.25 -45.69 41.84
C ASN A 167 27.43 -46.59 41.34
N PRO A 168 27.88 -47.54 42.17
CA PRO A 168 29.01 -48.42 41.82
C PRO A 168 28.76 -49.19 40.52
N LEU A 169 27.49 -49.43 40.17
CA LEU A 169 27.11 -50.07 38.90
C LEU A 169 27.32 -49.13 37.71
N ALA A 170 27.11 -47.81 37.85
CA ALA A 170 27.39 -46.84 36.81
C ALA A 170 28.90 -46.64 36.58
N TRP A 171 29.70 -46.72 37.69
CA TRP A 171 31.16 -46.74 37.60
C TRP A 171 31.68 -47.98 36.87
N ALA A 172 31.18 -49.17 37.17
CA ALA A 172 31.53 -50.42 36.52
C ALA A 172 31.19 -50.38 35.01
N ALA A 173 30.03 -49.84 34.63
CA ALA A 173 29.66 -49.62 33.22
C ALA A 173 30.60 -48.64 32.49
N THR A 174 31.10 -47.63 33.18
CA THR A 174 32.07 -46.68 32.63
C THR A 174 33.45 -47.32 32.43
N VAL A 175 33.87 -48.16 33.35
CA VAL A 175 35.18 -48.88 33.22
C VAL A 175 35.11 -49.93 32.11
N ILE A 176 33.98 -50.60 31.95
CA ILE A 176 33.79 -51.54 30.85
C ILE A 176 33.78 -50.84 29.47
N SER A 177 33.24 -49.62 29.38
CA SER A 177 33.23 -48.82 28.14
C SER A 177 34.61 -48.32 27.68
N TRP A 178 35.62 -48.41 28.56
CA TRP A 178 37.02 -48.09 28.22
C TRP A 178 37.76 -49.26 27.50
N THR A 179 37.13 -50.40 27.37
CA THR A 179 37.72 -51.47 26.59
C THR A 179 37.58 -51.16 25.09
N PRO A 180 38.65 -51.34 24.29
CA PRO A 180 38.63 -50.98 22.87
C PRO A 180 37.62 -51.75 22.00
N PHE A 181 36.94 -52.77 22.61
CA PHE A 181 35.89 -53.57 21.99
C PHE A 181 34.47 -53.25 22.43
N ALA A 182 34.28 -52.35 23.43
CA ALA A 182 32.96 -51.94 23.87
C ALA A 182 32.43 -50.95 22.81
N ARG A 183 31.59 -51.41 21.90
CA ARG A 183 30.68 -50.51 21.18
C ARG A 183 29.88 -49.72 22.20
N PRO A 184 29.79 -48.36 22.07
CA PRO A 184 28.89 -47.61 22.92
C PRO A 184 27.52 -48.28 22.85
N ALA A 185 26.96 -48.63 24.02
CA ALA A 185 25.65 -49.24 24.04
C ALA A 185 24.68 -48.35 23.28
N PRO A 186 23.91 -48.91 22.32
CA PRO A 186 22.97 -48.10 21.57
C PRO A 186 22.09 -47.38 22.57
N ASP A 187 21.92 -46.06 22.40
CA ASP A 187 21.04 -45.23 23.22
C ASP A 187 19.64 -45.87 23.14
N LEU A 188 19.26 -46.61 24.16
CA LEU A 188 17.96 -47.29 24.25
C LEU A 188 16.82 -46.28 24.40
N ASP A 189 17.16 -45.01 24.72
CA ASP A 189 16.20 -43.91 24.83
C ASP A 189 16.23 -43.08 23.53
N PRO A 190 15.21 -43.20 22.68
CA PRO A 190 15.14 -42.46 21.41
C PRO A 190 15.14 -40.93 21.64
N GLY A 191 14.68 -40.44 22.79
CA GLY A 191 14.72 -39.03 23.13
C GLY A 191 16.15 -38.53 23.35
N ARG A 192 17.01 -39.33 24.02
CA ARG A 192 18.41 -38.98 24.23
C ARG A 192 19.23 -39.03 22.91
N ALA A 193 18.93 -39.99 22.07
CA ALA A 193 19.57 -40.07 20.74
C ALA A 193 19.21 -38.85 19.89
N ALA A 194 17.93 -38.44 19.85
CA ALA A 194 17.50 -37.24 19.14
C ALA A 194 18.11 -35.97 19.74
N LEU A 195 18.28 -35.88 21.05
CA LEU A 195 18.90 -34.73 21.71
C LEU A 195 20.40 -34.63 21.40
N ARG A 196 21.11 -35.75 21.25
CA ARG A 196 22.51 -35.77 20.86
C ARG A 196 22.68 -35.32 19.41
N ASP A 197 21.87 -35.86 18.48
CA ASP A 197 21.84 -35.47 17.07
C ASP A 197 21.50 -33.97 16.92
N ALA A 198 20.51 -33.47 17.67
CA ALA A 198 20.20 -32.03 17.71
C ALA A 198 21.39 -31.22 18.26
N GLY A 199 22.10 -31.69 19.27
CA GLY A 199 23.29 -31.06 19.83
C GLY A 199 24.41 -30.90 18.79
N GLU A 200 24.67 -31.92 17.98
CA GLU A 200 25.63 -31.88 16.88
C GLU A 200 25.26 -30.82 15.85
N ARG A 201 23.95 -30.73 15.49
CA ARG A 201 23.42 -29.70 14.57
C ARG A 201 23.59 -28.30 15.14
N VAL A 202 23.28 -28.10 16.40
CA VAL A 202 23.51 -26.81 17.09
C VAL A 202 24.97 -26.41 17.05
N GLN A 203 25.89 -27.35 17.25
CA GLN A 203 27.34 -27.08 17.12
C GLN A 203 27.75 -26.68 15.72
N MET A 204 27.11 -27.24 14.69
CA MET A 204 27.29 -26.85 13.27
C MET A 204 26.59 -25.54 12.90
N GLY A 205 25.82 -24.93 13.82
CA GLY A 205 25.03 -23.73 13.56
C GLY A 205 23.67 -24.00 12.92
N ASP A 206 23.28 -25.25 12.72
CA ASP A 206 21.98 -25.67 12.16
C ASP A 206 20.91 -25.75 13.26
N ILE A 207 20.53 -24.59 13.80
CA ILE A 207 19.53 -24.49 14.89
C ILE A 207 18.15 -24.98 14.42
N MET A 208 17.77 -24.66 13.17
CA MET A 208 16.49 -25.05 12.59
C MET A 208 16.40 -26.56 12.35
N GLY A 209 17.47 -27.16 11.86
CA GLY A 209 17.57 -28.60 11.71
C GLY A 209 17.52 -29.34 13.05
N ALA A 210 18.14 -28.77 14.10
CA ALA A 210 18.05 -29.28 15.46
C ALA A 210 16.59 -29.26 16.00
N ALA A 211 15.87 -28.14 15.83
CA ALA A 211 14.47 -28.04 16.23
C ALA A 211 13.58 -29.04 15.48
N THR A 212 13.80 -29.18 14.16
CA THR A 212 13.06 -30.15 13.33
C THR A 212 13.26 -31.57 13.83
N ARG A 213 14.48 -31.92 14.28
CA ARG A 213 14.82 -33.25 14.83
C ARG A 213 14.14 -33.53 16.17
N LEU A 214 13.90 -32.48 16.95
CA LEU A 214 13.30 -32.62 18.30
C LEU A 214 11.77 -32.63 18.28
N ARG A 215 11.12 -32.09 17.29
CA ARG A 215 9.64 -32.02 17.18
C ARG A 215 8.92 -33.36 17.30
N PRO A 216 9.41 -34.48 16.68
CA PRO A 216 8.74 -35.76 16.81
C PRO A 216 8.99 -36.47 18.16
N VAL A 217 9.86 -35.93 19.03
CA VAL A 217 10.15 -36.50 20.33
C VAL A 217 8.98 -36.32 21.29
N ASN A 218 8.60 -37.36 22.01
CA ASN A 218 7.49 -37.35 22.95
C ASN A 218 7.97 -37.57 24.41
N GLY A 219 7.05 -37.37 25.35
CA GLY A 219 7.32 -37.59 26.75
C GLY A 219 8.05 -36.44 27.46
N PRO A 220 8.76 -36.70 28.57
CA PRO A 220 9.41 -35.64 29.37
C PRO A 220 10.39 -34.77 28.59
N MET A 221 11.05 -35.34 27.59
CA MET A 221 11.98 -34.61 26.72
C MET A 221 11.27 -33.57 25.86
N ALA A 222 10.09 -33.87 25.33
CA ALA A 222 9.28 -32.92 24.60
C ALA A 222 8.91 -31.72 25.47
N THR A 223 8.50 -31.94 26.71
CA THR A 223 8.18 -30.88 27.66
C THR A 223 9.40 -30.01 27.98
N LEU A 224 10.56 -30.65 28.16
CA LEU A 224 11.81 -29.93 28.41
C LEU A 224 12.23 -29.01 27.26
N MET A 225 12.04 -29.45 26.01
CA MET A 225 12.49 -28.73 24.81
C MET A 225 11.41 -27.83 24.21
N ALA A 226 10.16 -27.86 24.73
CA ALA A 226 9.05 -27.12 24.16
C ALA A 226 9.31 -25.61 24.07
N GLY A 227 9.86 -24.99 25.12
CA GLY A 227 10.22 -23.58 25.15
C GLY A 227 11.28 -23.23 24.11
N TRP A 228 12.36 -24.03 24.07
CA TRP A 228 13.45 -23.83 23.10
C TRP A 228 12.96 -23.98 21.65
N ILE A 229 12.07 -24.92 21.35
CA ILE A 229 11.48 -25.09 20.03
C ILE A 229 10.60 -23.87 19.69
N ALA A 230 9.79 -23.38 20.64
CA ALA A 230 8.99 -22.17 20.43
C ALA A 230 9.85 -20.92 20.14
N ASP A 231 10.95 -20.76 20.86
CA ASP A 231 11.92 -19.69 20.66
C ASP A 231 12.60 -19.77 19.27
N THR A 232 12.92 -20.99 18.85
CA THR A 232 13.47 -21.25 17.51
C THR A 232 12.45 -20.93 16.42
N ASP A 233 11.18 -21.28 16.60
CA ASP A 233 10.09 -20.95 15.66
C ASP A 233 9.85 -19.43 15.57
N ALA A 234 9.94 -18.73 16.71
CA ALA A 234 9.86 -17.27 16.73
C ALA A 234 11.04 -16.62 15.98
N ARG A 235 12.25 -17.14 16.18
CA ARG A 235 13.43 -16.69 15.42
C ARG A 235 13.27 -16.93 13.93
N ALA A 236 12.81 -18.08 13.50
CA ALA A 236 12.52 -18.38 12.10
C ALA A 236 11.50 -17.42 11.50
N ALA A 237 10.43 -17.11 12.23
CA ALA A 237 9.43 -16.14 11.80
C ALA A 237 10.03 -14.73 11.67
N ALA A 238 10.89 -14.32 12.61
CA ALA A 238 11.59 -13.02 12.55
C ALA A 238 12.54 -12.95 11.34
N ASP A 239 13.29 -14.01 11.05
CA ASP A 239 14.21 -14.04 9.90
C ASP A 239 13.44 -14.00 8.57
N LEU A 240 12.31 -14.70 8.47
CA LEU A 240 11.45 -14.63 7.29
C LEU A 240 10.82 -13.25 7.12
N LEU A 241 10.40 -12.61 8.21
CA LEU A 241 9.89 -11.23 8.20
C LEU A 241 10.97 -10.26 7.70
N ASN A 242 12.20 -10.38 8.23
CA ASN A 242 13.33 -9.58 7.79
C ASN A 242 13.61 -9.76 6.29
N ALA A 243 13.62 -11.00 5.81
CA ALA A 243 13.82 -11.28 4.38
C ALA A 243 12.72 -10.66 3.48
N ARG A 244 11.47 -10.66 3.94
CA ARG A 244 10.34 -10.02 3.24
C ARG A 244 10.47 -8.51 3.22
N VAL A 245 10.81 -7.89 4.35
CA VAL A 245 11.06 -6.44 4.43
C VAL A 245 12.21 -6.04 3.52
N ASP A 246 13.32 -6.78 3.52
CA ASP A 246 14.46 -6.53 2.63
C ASP A 246 14.09 -6.66 1.15
N ALA A 247 13.20 -7.59 0.82
CA ALA A 247 12.69 -7.73 -0.55
C ALA A 247 11.84 -6.52 -0.97
N MET A 248 10.99 -6.01 -0.07
CA MET A 248 10.18 -4.80 -0.31
C MET A 248 11.05 -3.56 -0.48
N LEU A 249 12.08 -3.39 0.35
CA LEU A 249 13.04 -2.29 0.24
C LEU A 249 13.74 -2.27 -1.12
N ARG A 250 14.21 -3.44 -1.58
CA ARG A 250 14.84 -3.58 -2.89
C ARG A 250 13.89 -3.35 -4.07
N ALA A 251 12.62 -3.75 -3.93
CA ALA A 251 11.61 -3.50 -4.96
C ALA A 251 11.23 -2.03 -5.10
N GLY A 252 11.19 -1.29 -3.98
CA GLY A 252 10.88 0.14 -3.96
C GLY A 252 12.02 1.05 -4.45
N GLN A 253 13.22 0.51 -4.67
CA GLN A 253 14.38 1.24 -5.19
C GLN A 253 14.50 1.18 -6.73
N ARG A 254 13.64 0.42 -7.41
CA ARG A 254 13.56 0.30 -8.87
C ARG A 254 12.46 1.14 -9.44
#